data_c3f241dd2a3ce8b43afbf390d38aff11
#
_entry.id   c3f241dd2a3ce8b43afbf390d38aff11
#
_cell.length_a   1.000
_cell.length_b   1.000
_cell.length_c   1.000
_cell.angle_alpha   90.00
_cell.angle_beta   90.00
_cell.angle_gamma   90.00
#
_symmetry.space_group_name_H-M   'P 1'
#
loop_
_entity.id
_entity.type
_entity.pdbx_description
1 polymer ?
#
loop_
_entity_poly.entity_id
_entity_poly.type
_entity_poly.pdbx_seq_one_letter_code
_entity_poly.pdbx_strand_id
1 'polypeptide(L)'
;MARRNVLGLAAACAALWAGAGLAAEPKALTRADFQIRDPFVLPDNGTYYLYESKPWNGGKGVGVRTSTDLERWSEKRMAMTLPPEVKNTAVWAPEVHKYDGAYWLFTTLTFAPDAAHPIRPMLQEGFTGGGLQPRGVWVFRSESPLGPFRPVKAGSVTPPEWMCLDGTLWVEDGVPWMVFCHEWCQTGNGRMMAAPMSRDLARFTAEPVELFRAADVPGGGHVTDGPFLIRRKGERALRMIWSNFLKGSGYCVLQCVSESGSVRGPWTRHTPLYTRDGGHGMLFNRFDGALMLSLHQPNKTPDERMKLFPVAWGDAGLSCAGVEWHAEPEQRK
;
A
#
# COMPACT_ATOMS: atom_id res chain seq x y z
N MET A 1 9.97 -72.80 -58.14
CA MET A 1 10.08 -72.65 -56.65
C MET A 1 11.25 -71.74 -56.32
N ALA A 2 11.04 -70.48 -56.16
CA ALA A 2 12.12 -69.49 -55.90
C ALA A 2 11.84 -68.73 -54.62
N ARG A 3 12.71 -68.86 -53.64
CA ARG A 3 12.69 -68.02 -52.42
C ARG A 3 13.38 -66.70 -52.72
N ARG A 4 12.70 -65.61 -52.55
CA ARG A 4 13.29 -64.28 -52.59
C ARG A 4 13.58 -63.82 -51.19
N ASN A 5 14.89 -63.57 -50.91
CA ASN A 5 15.40 -62.92 -49.76
C ASN A 5 15.12 -61.39 -49.89
N VAL A 6 14.53 -60.79 -48.84
CA VAL A 6 14.41 -59.34 -48.70
C VAL A 6 15.37 -58.94 -47.59
N LEU A 7 16.41 -58.22 -47.99
CA LEU A 7 17.29 -57.49 -47.05
C LEU A 7 16.59 -56.25 -46.52
N GLY A 8 16.37 -56.17 -45.22
CA GLY A 8 15.91 -54.98 -44.57
C GLY A 8 17.06 -54.01 -44.28
N LEU A 9 17.02 -52.81 -44.80
CA LEU A 9 17.88 -51.70 -44.38
C LEU A 9 17.35 -51.15 -43.06
N ALA A 10 18.13 -51.21 -41.99
CA ALA A 10 17.90 -50.50 -40.78
C ALA A 10 18.50 -49.08 -40.90
N ALA A 11 17.63 -48.07 -41.00
CA ALA A 11 18.04 -46.66 -40.96
C ALA A 11 18.21 -46.26 -39.48
N ALA A 12 19.41 -45.93 -39.05
CA ALA A 12 19.70 -45.36 -37.72
C ALA A 12 19.34 -43.86 -37.75
N CYS A 13 18.23 -43.49 -37.10
CA CYS A 13 17.94 -42.08 -36.80
C CYS A 13 18.79 -41.65 -35.58
N ALA A 14 19.86 -40.92 -35.83
CA ALA A 14 20.58 -40.20 -34.79
C ALA A 14 19.72 -38.99 -34.38
N ALA A 15 19.10 -39.06 -33.21
CA ALA A 15 18.43 -37.93 -32.63
C ALA A 15 19.47 -36.93 -32.13
N LEU A 16 19.56 -35.78 -32.84
CA LEU A 16 20.28 -34.61 -32.35
C LEU A 16 19.46 -34.00 -31.17
N TRP A 17 19.88 -34.30 -29.95
CA TRP A 17 19.46 -33.55 -28.77
C TRP A 17 20.16 -32.19 -28.86
N ALA A 18 19.46 -31.18 -29.40
CA ALA A 18 19.83 -29.81 -29.20
C ALA A 18 19.63 -29.49 -27.70
N GLY A 19 20.72 -29.26 -26.98
CA GLY A 19 20.69 -28.84 -25.61
C GLY A 19 19.96 -27.50 -25.53
N ALA A 20 18.72 -27.55 -25.06
CA ALA A 20 18.06 -26.34 -24.59
C ALA A 20 18.90 -25.82 -23.43
N GLY A 21 19.64 -24.75 -23.66
CA GLY A 21 20.34 -24.03 -22.59
C GLY A 21 19.31 -23.70 -21.53
N LEU A 22 19.50 -24.19 -20.34
CA LEU A 22 18.71 -23.78 -19.18
C LEU A 22 18.83 -22.26 -19.09
N ALA A 23 17.76 -21.55 -19.41
CA ALA A 23 17.69 -20.12 -19.14
C ALA A 23 18.00 -19.99 -17.64
N ALA A 24 19.00 -19.17 -17.30
CA ALA A 24 19.35 -18.93 -15.91
C ALA A 24 18.08 -18.51 -15.17
N GLU A 25 17.79 -19.17 -14.04
CA GLU A 25 16.68 -18.79 -13.18
C GLU A 25 16.78 -17.28 -12.93
N PRO A 26 15.69 -16.52 -13.08
CA PRO A 26 15.73 -15.08 -12.86
C PRO A 26 16.21 -14.82 -11.44
N LYS A 27 17.25 -13.98 -11.32
CA LYS A 27 17.85 -13.62 -10.03
C LYS A 27 16.78 -13.05 -9.12
N ALA A 28 16.49 -13.75 -8.03
CA ALA A 28 15.58 -13.23 -7.02
C ALA A 28 16.15 -11.94 -6.41
N LEU A 29 15.36 -10.89 -6.34
CA LEU A 29 15.74 -9.61 -5.76
C LEU A 29 15.54 -9.63 -4.25
N THR A 30 16.42 -8.99 -3.51
CA THR A 30 16.22 -8.72 -2.08
C THR A 30 15.60 -7.35 -1.86
N ARG A 31 15.13 -7.07 -0.65
CA ARG A 31 14.59 -5.75 -0.28
C ARG A 31 15.59 -4.61 -0.47
N ALA A 32 16.89 -4.89 -0.49
CA ALA A 32 17.95 -3.92 -0.75
C ALA A 32 18.11 -3.57 -2.23
N ASP A 33 17.70 -4.45 -3.14
CA ASP A 33 17.96 -4.32 -4.58
C ASP A 33 17.00 -3.34 -5.28
N PHE A 34 15.91 -2.94 -4.65
CA PHE A 34 14.95 -2.02 -5.26
C PHE A 34 14.53 -0.89 -4.33
N GLN A 35 14.42 0.30 -4.90
CA GLN A 35 13.87 1.46 -4.24
C GLN A 35 12.36 1.32 -4.13
N ILE A 36 11.80 1.62 -2.97
CA ILE A 36 10.35 1.60 -2.75
C ILE A 36 9.95 2.62 -1.69
N ARG A 37 8.85 3.33 -1.94
CA ARG A 37 8.09 4.10 -0.96
C ARG A 37 6.76 3.43 -0.72
N ASP A 38 6.19 3.66 0.46
CA ASP A 38 4.82 3.26 0.82
C ASP A 38 4.56 1.77 0.52
N PRO A 39 5.43 0.85 1.05
CA PRO A 39 5.37 -0.57 0.72
C PRO A 39 4.14 -1.23 1.34
N PHE A 40 3.20 -1.65 0.53
CA PHE A 40 2.01 -2.38 0.98
C PHE A 40 2.16 -3.88 0.71
N VAL A 41 2.04 -4.71 1.74
CA VAL A 41 2.14 -6.17 1.66
C VAL A 41 0.78 -6.82 1.89
N LEU A 42 0.28 -7.53 0.90
CA LEU A 42 -0.90 -8.38 1.01
C LEU A 42 -0.48 -9.85 1.14
N PRO A 43 -0.64 -10.50 2.30
CA PRO A 43 -0.53 -11.95 2.41
C PRO A 43 -1.82 -12.61 1.88
N ASP A 44 -1.69 -13.49 0.89
CA ASP A 44 -2.81 -14.27 0.39
C ASP A 44 -2.35 -15.61 -0.19
N ASN A 45 -3.00 -16.70 0.23
CA ASN A 45 -2.78 -18.06 -0.28
C ASN A 45 -1.29 -18.48 -0.37
N GLY A 46 -0.52 -18.26 0.70
CA GLY A 46 0.90 -18.65 0.79
C GLY A 46 1.86 -17.72 0.02
N THR A 47 1.37 -16.64 -0.54
CA THR A 47 2.17 -15.67 -1.28
C THR A 47 2.00 -14.27 -0.67
N TYR A 48 3.10 -13.55 -0.54
CA TYR A 48 3.11 -12.13 -0.21
C TYR A 48 3.17 -11.31 -1.50
N TYR A 49 2.22 -10.38 -1.66
CA TYR A 49 2.16 -9.45 -2.78
C TYR A 49 2.57 -8.07 -2.29
N LEU A 50 3.68 -7.55 -2.82
CA LEU A 50 4.19 -6.22 -2.50
C LEU A 50 3.79 -5.25 -3.61
N TYR A 51 2.95 -4.27 -3.27
CA TYR A 51 2.55 -3.21 -4.18
C TYR A 51 3.41 -1.98 -3.98
N GLU A 52 3.75 -1.33 -5.10
CA GLU A 52 4.64 -0.18 -5.10
C GLU A 52 4.16 0.92 -6.05
N SER A 53 4.19 2.15 -5.56
CA SER A 53 3.78 3.33 -6.32
C SER A 53 4.85 3.88 -7.24
N LYS A 54 6.05 3.62 -6.93
CA LYS A 54 7.10 4.09 -7.83
C LYS A 54 7.48 3.07 -8.84
N PRO A 55 7.48 3.47 -9.69
CA PRO A 55 7.27 3.86 -10.82
C PRO A 55 8.26 3.81 -11.63
N TRP A 56 7.99 4.23 -12.43
CA TRP A 56 8.79 4.15 -13.49
C TRP A 56 8.08 4.78 -14.59
N ASN A 57 8.82 5.17 -15.60
CA ASN A 57 8.30 5.52 -16.92
C ASN A 57 7.05 6.39 -16.86
N GLY A 58 7.12 7.47 -16.07
CA GLY A 58 6.07 8.47 -16.01
C GLY A 58 4.90 8.18 -15.07
N GLY A 59 5.07 7.28 -14.11
CA GLY A 59 4.10 7.11 -13.01
C GLY A 59 2.69 6.69 -13.40
N LYS A 60 2.54 5.89 -14.45
CA LYS A 60 1.22 5.54 -15.00
C LYS A 60 0.63 4.24 -14.49
N GLY A 61 1.05 3.75 -13.34
CA GLY A 61 0.52 2.51 -12.84
C GLY A 61 1.06 2.11 -11.49
N VAL A 62 0.59 0.94 -11.04
CA VAL A 62 1.02 0.27 -9.82
C VAL A 62 1.65 -1.06 -10.19
N GLY A 63 2.82 -1.33 -9.63
CA GLY A 63 3.51 -2.59 -9.77
C GLY A 63 3.23 -3.55 -8.64
N VAL A 64 3.46 -4.82 -8.90
CA VAL A 64 3.42 -5.86 -7.89
C VAL A 64 4.62 -6.79 -8.03
N ARG A 65 5.21 -7.15 -6.89
CA ARG A 65 6.18 -8.23 -6.73
C ARG A 65 5.59 -9.32 -5.86
N THR A 66 6.09 -10.53 -5.99
CA THR A 66 5.66 -11.67 -5.17
C THR A 66 6.84 -12.26 -4.41
N SER A 67 6.55 -12.80 -3.23
CA SER A 67 7.49 -13.53 -2.38
C SER A 67 6.77 -14.62 -1.60
N THR A 68 7.48 -15.67 -1.20
CA THR A 68 7.00 -16.67 -0.26
C THR A 68 7.68 -16.58 1.10
N ASP A 69 8.77 -15.81 1.19
CA ASP A 69 9.64 -15.73 2.38
C ASP A 69 9.91 -14.30 2.87
N LEU A 70 9.37 -13.26 2.18
CA LEU A 70 9.59 -11.84 2.46
C LEU A 70 11.04 -11.34 2.26
N GLU A 71 11.94 -12.20 1.83
CA GLU A 71 13.35 -11.87 1.57
C GLU A 71 13.65 -11.86 0.08
N ARG A 72 13.17 -12.86 -0.66
CA ARG A 72 13.35 -12.98 -2.10
C ARG A 72 12.09 -12.58 -2.82
N TRP A 73 12.22 -11.61 -3.70
CA TRP A 73 11.12 -11.03 -4.44
C TRP A 73 11.27 -11.26 -5.94
N SER A 74 10.17 -11.46 -6.60
CA SER A 74 10.12 -11.53 -8.06
C SER A 74 10.51 -10.19 -8.70
N GLU A 75 10.81 -10.24 -9.99
CA GLU A 75 10.76 -9.04 -10.81
C GLU A 75 9.38 -8.40 -10.76
N LYS A 76 9.35 -7.09 -10.91
CA LYS A 76 8.15 -6.30 -10.89
C LYS A 76 7.31 -6.49 -12.16
N ARG A 77 6.01 -6.66 -11.97
CA ARG A 77 5.03 -6.68 -13.05
C ARG A 77 3.95 -5.62 -12.81
N MET A 78 3.32 -5.15 -13.88
CA MET A 78 2.23 -4.19 -13.77
C MET A 78 0.95 -4.87 -13.26
N ALA A 79 0.45 -4.41 -12.13
CA ALA A 79 -0.84 -4.80 -11.58
C ALA A 79 -1.97 -3.87 -12.07
N MET A 80 -1.67 -2.57 -12.19
CA MET A 80 -2.60 -1.55 -12.69
C MET A 80 -1.88 -0.63 -13.66
N THR A 81 -2.50 -0.38 -14.80
CA THR A 81 -2.11 0.65 -15.76
C THR A 81 -3.28 1.60 -15.97
N LEU A 82 -3.03 2.89 -15.86
CA LEU A 82 -4.06 3.89 -16.09
C LEU A 82 -4.45 3.95 -17.57
N PRO A 83 -5.74 4.20 -17.86
CA PRO A 83 -6.20 4.50 -19.22
C PRO A 83 -5.44 5.69 -19.82
N PRO A 84 -5.16 5.68 -21.14
CA PRO A 84 -4.36 6.74 -21.78
C PRO A 84 -4.92 8.16 -21.65
N GLU A 85 -6.24 8.28 -21.48
CA GLU A 85 -6.94 9.54 -21.29
C GLU A 85 -6.69 10.15 -19.91
N VAL A 86 -6.27 9.37 -18.91
CA VAL A 86 -5.94 9.86 -17.58
C VAL A 86 -4.56 10.52 -17.61
N LYS A 87 -4.53 11.83 -17.47
CA LYS A 87 -3.33 12.68 -17.52
C LYS A 87 -2.74 12.97 -16.14
N ASN A 88 -2.55 11.91 -15.35
CA ASN A 88 -1.91 12.03 -14.04
C ASN A 88 -0.42 12.37 -14.15
N THR A 89 0.11 12.99 -13.09
CA THR A 89 1.55 13.29 -12.94
C THR A 89 2.25 12.32 -12.01
N ALA A 90 1.51 11.72 -11.07
CA ALA A 90 2.06 10.73 -10.14
C ALA A 90 0.97 9.73 -9.69
N VAL A 91 1.44 8.57 -9.22
CA VAL A 91 0.66 7.54 -8.51
C VAL A 91 1.36 7.32 -7.17
N TRP A 92 0.61 7.37 -6.06
CA TRP A 92 1.16 7.23 -4.70
C TRP A 92 0.39 6.20 -3.88
N ALA A 93 1.08 5.61 -2.91
CA ALA A 93 0.54 4.80 -1.83
C ALA A 93 -0.55 3.80 -2.26
N PRO A 94 -0.19 2.77 -3.04
CA PRO A 94 -1.15 1.73 -3.39
C PRO A 94 -1.40 0.80 -2.21
N GLU A 95 -2.66 0.57 -1.88
CA GLU A 95 -3.10 -0.43 -0.91
C GLU A 95 -4.06 -1.42 -1.58
N VAL A 96 -3.90 -2.70 -1.34
CA VAL A 96 -4.79 -3.72 -1.90
C VAL A 96 -5.48 -4.51 -0.81
N HIS A 97 -6.79 -4.42 -0.78
CA HIS A 97 -7.65 -5.09 0.20
C HIS A 97 -8.47 -6.18 -0.45
N LYS A 98 -8.71 -7.28 0.28
CA LYS A 98 -9.65 -8.32 -0.13
C LYS A 98 -11.00 -8.02 0.50
N TYR A 99 -12.01 -7.78 -0.33
CA TYR A 99 -13.35 -7.44 0.10
C TYR A 99 -14.38 -7.98 -0.89
N ASP A 100 -15.48 -8.53 -0.38
CA ASP A 100 -16.62 -9.07 -1.15
C ASP A 100 -16.19 -9.98 -2.32
N GLY A 101 -15.23 -10.87 -2.05
CA GLY A 101 -14.74 -11.86 -3.02
C GLY A 101 -13.79 -11.36 -4.10
N ALA A 102 -13.41 -10.08 -4.08
CA ALA A 102 -12.50 -9.48 -5.05
C ALA A 102 -11.33 -8.75 -4.35
N TYR A 103 -10.38 -8.27 -5.15
CA TYR A 103 -9.25 -7.44 -4.71
C TYR A 103 -9.51 -6.00 -5.13
N TRP A 104 -9.28 -5.07 -4.20
CA TRP A 104 -9.57 -3.66 -4.36
C TRP A 104 -8.32 -2.85 -4.09
N LEU A 105 -7.85 -2.15 -5.11
CA LEU A 105 -6.68 -1.28 -5.03
C LEU A 105 -7.14 0.16 -4.80
N PHE A 106 -6.66 0.74 -3.71
CA PHE A 106 -6.76 2.16 -3.41
C PHE A 106 -5.42 2.80 -3.75
N THR A 107 -5.42 3.92 -4.42
CA THR A 107 -4.19 4.66 -4.69
C THR A 107 -4.47 6.13 -4.96
N THR A 108 -3.55 7.00 -4.62
CA THR A 108 -3.65 8.43 -4.88
C THR A 108 -3.15 8.74 -6.28
N LEU A 109 -3.95 9.41 -7.08
CA LEU A 109 -3.52 10.01 -8.34
C LEU A 109 -3.37 11.50 -8.19
N THR A 110 -2.26 12.04 -8.70
CA THR A 110 -1.94 13.47 -8.71
C THR A 110 -1.96 13.97 -10.15
N PHE A 111 -2.45 15.18 -10.34
CA PHE A 111 -2.61 15.81 -11.65
C PHE A 111 -1.90 17.17 -11.69
N ALA A 112 -1.62 17.64 -12.91
CA ALA A 112 -1.20 19.02 -13.09
C ALA A 112 -2.31 19.99 -12.65
N PRO A 113 -1.98 21.17 -12.15
CA PRO A 113 -2.99 22.21 -11.88
C PRO A 113 -3.85 22.48 -13.11
N ASP A 114 -5.15 22.54 -12.93
CA ASP A 114 -6.13 22.82 -13.97
C ASP A 114 -6.84 24.14 -13.66
N ALA A 115 -6.74 25.09 -14.58
CA ALA A 115 -7.39 26.40 -14.43
C ALA A 115 -8.93 26.31 -14.47
N ALA A 116 -9.48 25.27 -15.11
CA ALA A 116 -10.93 25.05 -15.16
C ALA A 116 -11.48 24.45 -13.85
N HIS A 117 -10.63 23.73 -13.11
CA HIS A 117 -10.98 23.09 -11.84
C HIS A 117 -9.94 23.43 -10.77
N PRO A 118 -9.85 24.71 -10.34
CA PRO A 118 -8.80 25.13 -9.42
C PRO A 118 -9.03 24.57 -8.02
N ILE A 119 -7.99 23.93 -7.48
CA ILE A 119 -7.94 23.62 -6.05
C ILE A 119 -7.70 24.93 -5.29
N ARG A 120 -8.51 25.20 -4.27
CA ARG A 120 -8.42 26.38 -3.43
C ARG A 120 -7.86 26.07 -2.06
N PRO A 121 -7.13 26.99 -1.43
CA PRO A 121 -6.71 26.82 -0.04
C PRO A 121 -7.93 26.68 0.88
N MET A 122 -7.84 25.83 1.88
CA MET A 122 -8.82 25.60 2.94
C MET A 122 -8.13 25.68 4.30
N LEU A 123 -7.30 26.72 4.48
CA LEU A 123 -6.37 26.82 5.61
C LEU A 123 -7.10 26.96 6.94
N GLN A 124 -6.63 26.21 7.92
CA GLN A 124 -6.96 26.45 9.31
C GLN A 124 -6.22 27.71 9.79
N GLU A 125 -6.88 28.50 10.63
CA GLU A 125 -6.27 29.68 11.24
C GLU A 125 -4.97 29.33 11.99
N GLY A 126 -3.94 30.12 11.77
CA GLY A 126 -2.61 29.93 12.37
C GLY A 126 -1.71 28.94 11.61
N PHE A 127 -2.18 28.35 10.50
CA PHE A 127 -1.41 27.42 9.69
C PHE A 127 -1.17 27.95 8.26
N THR A 128 -0.04 27.56 7.70
CA THR A 128 0.28 27.81 6.29
C THR A 128 0.25 26.50 5.51
N GLY A 129 -0.35 26.54 4.33
CA GLY A 129 -0.38 25.39 3.42
C GLY A 129 0.88 25.27 2.56
N GLY A 130 0.87 24.27 1.70
CA GLY A 130 1.90 24.01 0.69
C GLY A 130 1.45 24.34 -0.73
N GLY A 131 2.17 23.82 -1.71
CA GLY A 131 1.79 23.91 -3.11
C GLY A 131 0.51 23.15 -3.42
N LEU A 132 -0.45 23.85 -4.04
CA LEU A 132 -1.74 23.25 -4.41
C LEU A 132 -1.58 22.44 -5.69
N GLN A 133 -1.95 21.16 -5.64
CA GLN A 133 -1.92 20.27 -6.79
C GLN A 133 -3.08 19.27 -6.69
N PRO A 134 -3.98 19.23 -7.70
CA PRO A 134 -5.13 18.33 -7.68
C PRO A 134 -4.69 16.90 -7.43
N ARG A 135 -5.32 16.24 -6.46
CA ARG A 135 -5.11 14.82 -6.17
C ARG A 135 -6.31 14.22 -5.44
N GLY A 136 -6.49 12.92 -5.63
CA GLY A 136 -7.58 12.22 -4.98
C GLY A 136 -7.34 10.71 -4.96
N VAL A 137 -8.06 10.03 -4.09
CA VAL A 137 -8.02 8.57 -3.99
C VAL A 137 -8.90 7.96 -5.07
N TRP A 138 -8.29 7.10 -5.88
CA TRP A 138 -8.98 6.28 -6.87
C TRP A 138 -9.08 4.85 -6.37
N VAL A 139 -10.16 4.19 -6.73
CA VAL A 139 -10.39 2.80 -6.40
C VAL A 139 -10.47 1.97 -7.66
N PHE A 140 -9.80 0.82 -7.64
CA PHE A 140 -9.75 -0.13 -8.76
C PHE A 140 -10.12 -1.51 -8.24
N ARG A 141 -10.66 -2.37 -9.11
CA ARG A 141 -11.08 -3.74 -8.79
C ARG A 141 -10.38 -4.74 -9.69
N SER A 142 -10.09 -5.92 -9.15
CA SER A 142 -9.59 -7.09 -9.88
C SER A 142 -10.09 -8.39 -9.25
N GLU A 143 -10.17 -9.46 -10.04
CA GLU A 143 -10.40 -10.83 -9.55
C GLU A 143 -9.11 -11.51 -9.07
N SER A 144 -7.95 -10.88 -9.28
CA SER A 144 -6.64 -11.42 -8.94
C SER A 144 -5.78 -10.38 -8.20
N PRO A 145 -4.99 -10.77 -7.19
CA PRO A 145 -4.05 -9.86 -6.55
C PRO A 145 -2.95 -9.37 -7.49
N LEU A 146 -2.73 -10.06 -8.61
CA LEU A 146 -1.79 -9.65 -9.64
C LEU A 146 -2.39 -8.67 -10.66
N GLY A 147 -3.66 -8.31 -10.52
CA GLY A 147 -4.37 -7.52 -11.51
C GLY A 147 -4.82 -8.35 -12.74
N PRO A 148 -5.21 -7.70 -13.84
CA PRO A 148 -5.23 -6.25 -14.00
C PRO A 148 -6.33 -5.57 -13.17
N PHE A 149 -5.95 -4.54 -12.45
CA PHE A 149 -6.90 -3.70 -11.74
C PHE A 149 -7.55 -2.69 -12.68
N ARG A 150 -8.88 -2.55 -12.63
CA ARG A 150 -9.68 -1.63 -13.43
C ARG A 150 -10.36 -0.60 -12.54
N PRO A 151 -10.44 0.68 -12.95
CA PRO A 151 -11.12 1.69 -12.14
C PRO A 151 -12.60 1.35 -11.97
N VAL A 152 -13.13 1.54 -10.78
CA VAL A 152 -14.57 1.30 -10.47
C VAL A 152 -15.45 2.42 -11.00
N LYS A 153 -14.89 3.59 -11.25
CA LYS A 153 -15.54 4.76 -11.84
C LYS A 153 -14.51 5.64 -12.54
N ALA A 154 -14.95 6.57 -13.35
CA ALA A 154 -14.13 7.68 -13.82
C ALA A 154 -13.93 8.70 -12.67
N GLY A 155 -12.68 9.11 -12.43
CA GLY A 155 -12.34 10.09 -11.39
C GLY A 155 -12.12 9.50 -10.00
N SER A 156 -11.71 10.37 -9.08
CA SER A 156 -11.50 10.03 -7.68
C SER A 156 -12.81 9.68 -6.96
N VAL A 157 -12.70 8.90 -5.90
CA VAL A 157 -13.82 8.64 -4.99
C VAL A 157 -13.95 9.76 -3.95
N THR A 158 -12.82 10.36 -3.57
CA THR A 158 -12.78 11.53 -2.66
C THR A 158 -13.29 12.80 -3.36
N PRO A 159 -13.76 13.80 -2.59
CA PRO A 159 -14.26 15.05 -3.17
C PRO A 159 -13.26 15.70 -4.13
N PRO A 160 -13.68 16.08 -5.34
CA PRO A 160 -12.76 16.57 -6.37
C PRO A 160 -12.12 17.92 -6.04
N GLU A 161 -12.74 18.72 -5.17
CA GLU A 161 -12.23 20.01 -4.70
C GLU A 161 -11.26 19.88 -3.52
N TRP A 162 -11.09 18.68 -2.98
CA TRP A 162 -10.15 18.40 -1.89
C TRP A 162 -8.87 17.78 -2.41
N MET A 163 -7.76 18.13 -1.78
CA MET A 163 -6.50 17.41 -1.94
C MET A 163 -6.48 16.22 -0.98
N CYS A 164 -6.88 15.06 -1.48
CA CYS A 164 -6.96 13.84 -0.67
C CYS A 164 -5.92 12.81 -1.10
N LEU A 165 -5.40 12.07 -0.12
CA LEU A 165 -4.44 11.00 -0.35
C LEU A 165 -4.63 9.84 0.63
N ASP A 166 -3.96 8.72 0.34
CA ASP A 166 -3.76 7.55 1.20
C ASP A 166 -5.06 6.96 1.75
N GLY A 167 -5.94 6.56 0.86
CA GLY A 167 -7.19 5.91 1.24
C GLY A 167 -6.98 4.45 1.60
N THR A 168 -7.46 4.04 2.78
CA THR A 168 -7.49 2.65 3.24
C THR A 168 -8.91 2.17 3.50
N LEU A 169 -9.14 0.87 3.35
CA LEU A 169 -10.45 0.24 3.56
C LEU A 169 -10.59 -0.29 4.98
N TRP A 170 -11.72 0.01 5.61
CA TRP A 170 -12.18 -0.66 6.82
C TRP A 170 -13.63 -1.12 6.67
N VAL A 171 -13.95 -2.31 7.15
CA VAL A 171 -15.35 -2.80 7.17
C VAL A 171 -15.83 -2.85 8.61
N GLU A 172 -16.86 -2.05 8.93
CA GLU A 172 -17.50 -2.00 10.23
C GLU A 172 -18.98 -2.39 10.10
N ASP A 173 -19.38 -3.45 10.78
CA ASP A 173 -20.75 -3.96 10.78
C ASP A 173 -21.33 -4.18 9.35
N GLY A 174 -20.49 -4.69 8.46
CA GLY A 174 -20.83 -4.95 7.06
C GLY A 174 -20.84 -3.71 6.14
N VAL A 175 -20.58 -2.52 6.69
CA VAL A 175 -20.47 -1.28 5.92
C VAL A 175 -18.99 -1.02 5.62
N PRO A 176 -18.60 -0.89 4.34
CA PRO A 176 -17.25 -0.47 3.99
C PRO A 176 -17.08 1.03 4.25
N TRP A 177 -15.93 1.39 4.78
CA TRP A 177 -15.49 2.75 5.04
C TRP A 177 -14.16 2.99 4.36
N MET A 178 -13.96 4.20 3.81
CA MET A 178 -12.63 4.70 3.49
C MET A 178 -12.17 5.62 4.61
N VAL A 179 -10.99 5.35 5.16
CA VAL A 179 -10.22 6.32 5.95
C VAL A 179 -9.16 6.90 5.05
N PHE A 180 -8.97 8.22 5.05
CA PHE A 180 -8.09 8.92 4.12
C PHE A 180 -7.60 10.25 4.70
N CYS A 181 -6.59 10.82 4.09
CA CYS A 181 -6.03 12.10 4.50
C CYS A 181 -6.56 13.24 3.62
N HIS A 182 -7.03 14.33 4.24
CA HIS A 182 -7.21 15.63 3.61
C HIS A 182 -5.94 16.44 3.86
N GLU A 183 -5.18 16.69 2.82
CA GLU A 183 -3.78 17.04 2.88
C GLU A 183 -3.50 18.43 3.46
N TRP A 184 -2.42 18.52 4.24
CA TRP A 184 -1.96 19.75 4.86
C TRP A 184 -1.62 20.86 3.84
N CYS A 185 -1.18 20.50 2.64
CA CYS A 185 -0.94 21.50 1.59
C CYS A 185 -2.16 22.40 1.33
N GLN A 186 -3.36 21.83 1.41
CA GLN A 186 -4.61 22.56 1.26
C GLN A 186 -5.14 23.13 2.57
N THR A 187 -5.00 22.38 3.66
CA THR A 187 -5.65 22.70 4.95
C THR A 187 -4.74 23.40 5.95
N GLY A 188 -3.43 23.41 5.70
CA GLY A 188 -2.39 23.90 6.62
C GLY A 188 -2.09 22.92 7.75
N ASN A 189 -3.07 22.15 8.21
CA ASN A 189 -2.98 21.13 9.24
C ASN A 189 -3.73 19.89 8.74
N GLY A 190 -3.00 18.87 8.32
CA GLY A 190 -3.55 17.64 7.75
C GLY A 190 -4.66 17.05 8.60
N ARG A 191 -5.69 16.54 7.95
CA ARG A 191 -6.86 15.97 8.62
C ARG A 191 -6.99 14.49 8.28
N MET A 192 -7.21 13.67 9.27
CA MET A 192 -7.65 12.29 9.08
C MET A 192 -9.17 12.28 8.94
N MET A 193 -9.66 11.74 7.84
CA MET A 193 -11.07 11.72 7.47
C MET A 193 -11.58 10.30 7.36
N ALA A 194 -12.88 10.09 7.53
CA ALA A 194 -13.55 8.83 7.22
C ALA A 194 -14.90 9.07 6.55
N ALA A 195 -15.25 8.20 5.61
CA ALA A 195 -16.56 8.21 4.98
C ALA A 195 -17.07 6.78 4.71
N PRO A 196 -18.37 6.49 4.92
CA PRO A 196 -18.93 5.22 4.52
C PRO A 196 -19.05 5.16 3.00
N MET A 197 -18.78 3.99 2.44
CA MET A 197 -18.78 3.76 1.01
C MET A 197 -19.98 2.91 0.57
N SER A 198 -20.33 3.04 -0.70
CA SER A 198 -21.19 2.07 -1.37
C SER A 198 -20.50 0.69 -1.42
N ARG A 199 -21.28 -0.38 -1.50
CA ARG A 199 -20.73 -1.76 -1.51
C ARG A 199 -19.76 -2.02 -2.67
N ASP A 200 -19.95 -1.35 -3.80
CA ASP A 200 -19.06 -1.38 -4.96
C ASP A 200 -17.87 -0.43 -4.87
N LEU A 201 -17.66 0.19 -3.70
CA LEU A 201 -16.60 1.13 -3.37
C LEU A 201 -16.43 2.29 -4.38
N ALA A 202 -17.47 2.60 -5.14
CA ALA A 202 -17.41 3.62 -6.20
C ALA A 202 -17.72 5.04 -5.71
N ARG A 203 -18.32 5.21 -4.52
CA ARG A 203 -18.71 6.52 -3.97
C ARG A 203 -18.89 6.47 -2.46
N PHE A 204 -18.82 7.61 -1.82
CA PHE A 204 -19.30 7.80 -0.46
C PHE A 204 -20.84 7.76 -0.40
N THR A 205 -21.38 7.27 0.69
CA THR A 205 -22.84 7.21 0.95
C THR A 205 -23.29 8.28 1.95
N ALA A 206 -22.34 8.96 2.58
CA ALA A 206 -22.55 10.13 3.43
C ALA A 206 -21.32 11.04 3.36
N GLU A 207 -21.47 12.27 3.85
CA GLU A 207 -20.35 13.22 3.93
C GLU A 207 -19.21 12.67 4.80
N PRO A 208 -17.95 12.94 4.40
CA PRO A 208 -16.80 12.59 5.21
C PRO A 208 -16.82 13.30 6.57
N VAL A 209 -16.43 12.58 7.61
CA VAL A 209 -16.27 13.12 8.97
C VAL A 209 -14.78 13.25 9.30
N GLU A 210 -14.41 14.35 9.95
CA GLU A 210 -13.07 14.56 10.48
C GLU A 210 -12.90 13.70 11.74
N LEU A 211 -11.83 12.92 11.81
CA LEU A 211 -11.48 12.06 12.93
C LEU A 211 -10.55 12.76 13.92
N PHE A 212 -9.51 13.41 13.41
CA PHE A 212 -8.51 14.18 14.14
C PHE A 212 -7.62 14.96 13.16
N ARG A 213 -6.71 15.78 13.69
CA ARG A 213 -5.75 16.57 12.92
C ARG A 213 -4.31 16.24 13.28
N ALA A 214 -3.39 16.52 12.38
CA ALA A 214 -1.97 16.27 12.60
C ALA A 214 -1.41 16.97 13.84
N ALA A 215 -1.79 18.21 14.08
CA ALA A 215 -1.33 19.02 15.22
C ALA A 215 -1.98 18.64 16.57
N ASP A 216 -2.95 17.72 16.58
CA ASP A 216 -3.50 17.19 17.84
C ASP A 216 -2.47 16.30 18.58
N VAL A 217 -1.36 15.97 17.90
CA VAL A 217 -0.26 15.21 18.48
C VAL A 217 0.82 16.13 19.00
N PRO A 218 1.15 16.11 20.30
CA PRO A 218 2.21 16.94 20.87
C PRO A 218 3.56 16.74 20.15
N GLY A 219 4.15 17.81 19.65
CA GLY A 219 5.40 17.79 18.91
C GLY A 219 5.28 17.25 17.48
N GLY A 220 4.08 16.98 17.00
CA GLY A 220 3.80 16.58 15.62
C GLY A 220 3.91 17.74 14.62
N GLY A 221 4.19 17.39 13.37
CA GLY A 221 4.13 18.30 12.23
C GLY A 221 2.70 18.49 11.72
N HIS A 222 2.59 18.83 10.44
CA HIS A 222 1.29 19.13 9.80
C HIS A 222 0.76 17.99 8.94
N VAL A 223 1.52 16.90 8.82
CA VAL A 223 1.23 15.80 7.89
C VAL A 223 0.33 14.75 8.55
N THR A 224 -0.67 14.30 7.80
CA THR A 224 -1.36 13.03 8.04
C THR A 224 -1.16 12.16 6.82
N ASP A 225 -0.46 11.02 6.95
CA ASP A 225 -0.19 10.08 5.86
C ASP A 225 -0.50 8.64 6.30
N GLY A 226 -0.77 7.78 5.34
CA GLY A 226 -0.81 6.33 5.45
C GLY A 226 -1.62 5.78 6.63
N PRO A 227 -2.92 6.10 6.76
CA PRO A 227 -3.76 5.47 7.77
C PRO A 227 -3.91 3.97 7.48
N PHE A 228 -3.72 3.14 8.49
CA PHE A 228 -3.99 1.71 8.40
C PHE A 228 -4.68 1.23 9.68
N LEU A 229 -5.81 0.53 9.55
CA LEU A 229 -6.62 0.13 10.68
C LEU A 229 -6.43 -1.35 11.01
N ILE A 230 -6.41 -1.65 12.31
CA ILE A 230 -6.30 -3.01 12.80
C ILE A 230 -7.10 -3.20 14.09
N ARG A 231 -7.68 -4.38 14.24
CA ARG A 231 -8.34 -4.80 15.48
C ARG A 231 -7.75 -6.12 15.96
N ARG A 232 -7.35 -6.17 17.23
CA ARG A 232 -6.95 -7.44 17.85
C ARG A 232 -8.15 -8.35 17.97
N LYS A 233 -7.96 -9.63 17.59
CA LYS A 233 -9.04 -10.62 17.72
C LYS A 233 -9.58 -10.69 19.15
N GLY A 234 -10.89 -10.56 19.30
CA GLY A 234 -11.56 -10.58 20.61
C GLY A 234 -11.62 -9.23 21.33
N GLU A 235 -10.95 -8.20 20.83
CA GLU A 235 -11.05 -6.85 21.40
C GLU A 235 -12.11 -6.01 20.66
N ARG A 236 -12.76 -5.11 21.40
CA ARG A 236 -13.65 -4.11 20.84
C ARG A 236 -12.86 -2.96 20.21
N ALA A 237 -11.83 -2.52 20.90
CA ALA A 237 -11.04 -1.36 20.52
C ALA A 237 -10.47 -1.49 19.11
N LEU A 238 -10.61 -0.43 18.31
CA LEU A 238 -10.04 -0.31 16.97
C LEU A 238 -8.79 0.56 17.07
N ARG A 239 -7.71 0.14 16.42
CA ARG A 239 -6.46 0.90 16.37
C ARG A 239 -6.20 1.36 14.94
N MET A 240 -5.55 2.51 14.85
CA MET A 240 -5.03 3.05 13.60
C MET A 240 -3.55 3.34 13.78
N ILE A 241 -2.73 2.94 12.83
CA ILE A 241 -1.41 3.53 12.63
C ILE A 241 -1.49 4.55 11.50
N TRP A 242 -0.65 5.55 11.55
CA TRP A 242 -0.56 6.63 10.56
C TRP A 242 0.79 7.33 10.68
N SER A 243 1.16 8.19 9.75
CA SER A 243 2.48 8.80 9.73
C SER A 243 2.43 10.31 9.80
N ASN A 244 3.42 10.88 10.52
CA ASN A 244 3.64 12.30 10.68
C ASN A 244 5.14 12.56 10.90
N PHE A 245 5.57 13.80 10.85
CA PHE A 245 6.88 14.21 11.31
C PHE A 245 6.82 14.54 12.80
N LEU A 246 7.79 14.06 13.56
CA LEU A 246 7.97 14.43 14.97
C LEU A 246 9.26 15.22 15.14
N LYS A 247 9.21 16.26 15.97
CA LYS A 247 10.38 17.09 16.28
C LYS A 247 11.52 16.23 16.81
N GLY A 248 12.66 16.27 16.12
CA GLY A 248 13.87 15.52 16.49
C GLY A 248 13.92 14.05 16.04
N SER A 249 12.85 13.54 15.41
CA SER A 249 12.79 12.14 14.97
C SER A 249 12.56 11.94 13.46
N GLY A 250 12.29 13.03 12.73
CA GLY A 250 11.96 12.93 11.30
C GLY A 250 10.59 12.32 11.03
N TYR A 251 10.46 11.58 9.95
CA TYR A 251 9.22 10.90 9.57
C TYR A 251 9.01 9.66 10.43
N CYS A 252 7.81 9.49 10.97
CA CYS A 252 7.50 8.51 12.01
C CYS A 252 6.17 7.82 11.75
N VAL A 253 6.03 6.60 12.28
CA VAL A 253 4.74 5.93 12.43
C VAL A 253 4.20 6.17 13.84
N LEU A 254 2.99 6.68 13.92
CA LEU A 254 2.21 6.87 15.14
C LEU A 254 1.11 5.82 15.23
N GLN A 255 0.54 5.65 16.40
CA GLN A 255 -0.67 4.86 16.63
C GLN A 255 -1.68 5.66 17.46
N CYS A 256 -2.96 5.35 17.26
CA CYS A 256 -4.04 5.84 18.10
C CYS A 256 -5.13 4.79 18.25
N VAL A 257 -6.07 5.01 19.16
CA VAL A 257 -7.10 4.05 19.50
C VAL A 257 -8.49 4.69 19.56
N SER A 258 -9.47 3.98 19.00
CA SER A 258 -10.89 4.18 19.22
C SER A 258 -11.39 3.11 20.20
N GLU A 259 -11.56 3.46 21.47
CA GLU A 259 -12.04 2.54 22.51
C GLU A 259 -13.48 2.11 22.25
N SER A 260 -14.26 2.93 21.56
CA SER A 260 -15.62 2.59 21.14
C SER A 260 -15.64 1.42 20.15
N GLY A 261 -14.51 1.17 19.45
CA GLY A 261 -14.40 0.23 18.36
C GLY A 261 -14.96 0.75 17.04
N SER A 262 -15.50 1.96 17.01
CA SER A 262 -16.00 2.58 15.77
C SER A 262 -14.90 3.30 15.00
N VAL A 263 -14.96 3.22 13.68
CA VAL A 263 -14.10 3.98 12.78
C VAL A 263 -14.27 5.49 12.97
N ARG A 264 -15.44 5.92 13.42
CA ARG A 264 -15.73 7.33 13.71
C ARG A 264 -15.08 7.84 15.01
N GLY A 265 -14.47 6.93 15.79
CA GLY A 265 -13.80 7.31 17.03
C GLY A 265 -14.74 7.40 18.25
N PRO A 266 -14.42 8.26 19.24
CA PRO A 266 -13.29 9.21 19.25
C PRO A 266 -11.92 8.50 19.21
N TRP A 267 -10.96 9.09 18.50
CA TRP A 267 -9.58 8.63 18.40
C TRP A 267 -8.71 9.33 19.43
N THR A 268 -8.02 8.55 20.25
CA THR A 268 -7.23 9.05 21.39
C THR A 268 -5.88 8.34 21.49
N ARG A 269 -5.06 8.75 22.46
CA ARG A 269 -3.76 8.14 22.77
C ARG A 269 -2.83 8.08 21.53
N HIS A 270 -2.65 9.22 20.89
CA HIS A 270 -1.67 9.33 19.82
C HIS A 270 -0.26 9.17 20.38
N THR A 271 0.39 8.05 20.09
CA THR A 271 1.73 7.73 20.59
C THR A 271 2.62 7.24 19.45
N PRO A 272 3.95 7.45 19.53
CA PRO A 272 4.86 6.90 18.54
C PRO A 272 4.87 5.36 18.58
N LEU A 273 4.93 4.75 17.38
CA LEU A 273 5.20 3.33 17.19
C LEU A 273 6.61 3.11 16.62
N TYR A 274 7.02 3.97 15.67
CA TYR A 274 8.35 3.93 15.05
C TYR A 274 8.85 5.35 14.78
N THR A 275 10.10 5.67 15.21
CA THR A 275 10.66 7.05 15.21
C THR A 275 12.07 7.16 14.65
N ARG A 276 12.42 6.37 13.64
CA ARG A 276 13.78 6.35 13.07
C ARG A 276 13.80 6.78 11.60
N ASP A 277 13.19 7.91 11.30
CA ASP A 277 13.08 8.46 9.94
C ASP A 277 12.56 7.45 8.93
N GLY A 278 11.45 6.81 9.26
CA GLY A 278 10.74 5.87 8.40
C GLY A 278 9.25 5.90 8.70
N GLY A 279 8.43 5.74 7.68
CA GLY A 279 7.00 5.88 7.82
C GLY A 279 6.21 5.32 6.66
N HIS A 280 4.97 5.78 6.55
CA HIS A 280 3.94 5.23 5.70
C HIS A 280 3.83 3.73 5.94
N GLY A 281 3.60 3.39 7.22
CA GLY A 281 3.59 2.02 7.68
C GLY A 281 2.25 1.34 7.45
N MET A 282 2.28 0.02 7.18
CA MET A 282 1.12 -0.83 7.23
C MET A 282 1.41 -2.10 8.03
N LEU A 283 0.37 -2.72 8.56
CA LEU A 283 0.48 -3.93 9.38
C LEU A 283 -0.06 -5.14 8.63
N PHE A 284 0.64 -6.26 8.71
CA PHE A 284 0.16 -7.53 8.18
C PHE A 284 0.60 -8.69 9.06
N ASN A 285 -0.12 -9.79 9.01
CA ASN A 285 0.30 -11.03 9.65
C ASN A 285 1.09 -11.87 8.64
N ARG A 286 2.24 -12.38 9.05
CA ARG A 286 2.93 -13.44 8.35
C ARG A 286 2.08 -14.72 8.38
N PHE A 287 2.39 -15.69 7.53
CA PHE A 287 1.68 -16.98 7.51
C PHE A 287 1.85 -17.80 8.78
N ASP A 288 2.88 -17.54 9.58
CA ASP A 288 3.08 -18.12 10.92
C ASP A 288 2.32 -17.36 12.04
N GLY A 289 1.58 -16.31 11.68
CA GLY A 289 0.78 -15.51 12.59
C GLY A 289 1.49 -14.31 13.22
N ALA A 290 2.80 -14.15 13.00
CA ALA A 290 3.53 -12.98 13.54
C ALA A 290 3.06 -11.67 12.90
N LEU A 291 2.76 -10.66 13.72
CA LEU A 291 2.39 -9.34 13.26
C LEU A 291 3.63 -8.54 12.87
N MET A 292 3.59 -7.95 11.68
CA MET A 292 4.68 -7.19 11.09
C MET A 292 4.24 -5.77 10.75
N LEU A 293 5.16 -4.82 10.90
CA LEU A 293 5.10 -3.48 10.35
C LEU A 293 5.98 -3.43 9.10
N SER A 294 5.41 -3.09 7.96
CA SER A 294 6.11 -2.72 6.75
C SER A 294 6.14 -1.20 6.65
N LEU A 295 7.27 -0.61 6.31
CA LEU A 295 7.43 0.82 6.06
C LEU A 295 8.59 1.08 5.11
N HIS A 296 8.69 2.29 4.58
CA HIS A 296 9.91 2.73 3.90
C HIS A 296 10.85 3.47 4.85
N GLN A 297 12.15 3.26 4.68
CA GLN A 297 13.23 3.93 5.43
C GLN A 297 14.52 3.97 4.60
N PRO A 298 15.32 5.08 4.67
CA PRO A 298 14.98 6.37 5.28
C PRO A 298 13.88 7.09 4.49
N ASN A 299 13.34 8.19 5.00
CA ASN A 299 12.40 9.04 4.25
C ASN A 299 13.15 10.02 3.34
N LYS A 300 13.99 9.47 2.46
CA LYS A 300 14.86 10.24 1.56
C LYS A 300 15.02 9.55 0.21
N THR A 301 14.52 10.15 -0.85
CA THR A 301 14.69 9.66 -2.23
C THR A 301 16.12 9.92 -2.75
N PRO A 302 16.78 8.93 -3.34
CA PRO A 302 16.33 7.59 -3.74
C PRO A 302 16.75 6.47 -2.77
N ASP A 303 17.06 6.79 -1.54
CA ASP A 303 17.69 5.88 -0.58
C ASP A 303 16.66 4.94 0.10
N GLU A 304 15.37 5.25 -0.01
CA GLU A 304 14.31 4.51 0.66
C GLU A 304 14.20 3.05 0.22
N ARG A 305 14.10 2.17 1.20
CA ARG A 305 13.92 0.71 1.04
C ARG A 305 12.80 0.23 1.94
N MET A 306 12.16 -0.85 1.53
CA MET A 306 11.23 -1.55 2.40
C MET A 306 11.95 -2.11 3.61
N LYS A 307 11.41 -1.84 4.80
CA LYS A 307 11.84 -2.39 6.08
C LYS A 307 10.69 -3.13 6.74
N LEU A 308 11.01 -4.22 7.40
CA LEU A 308 10.06 -5.07 8.13
C LEU A 308 10.45 -5.14 9.59
N PHE A 309 9.50 -4.90 10.48
CA PHE A 309 9.71 -4.94 11.92
C PHE A 309 8.64 -5.79 12.61
N PRO A 310 9.02 -6.70 13.52
CA PRO A 310 8.06 -7.38 14.36
C PRO A 310 7.32 -6.39 15.26
N VAL A 311 6.02 -6.59 15.38
CA VAL A 311 5.14 -5.80 16.24
C VAL A 311 4.45 -6.72 17.24
N ALA A 312 4.39 -6.30 18.48
CA ALA A 312 3.68 -7.02 19.53
C ALA A 312 2.46 -6.23 20.03
N TRP A 313 1.44 -6.97 20.41
CA TRP A 313 0.31 -6.41 21.16
C TRP A 313 0.67 -6.30 22.65
N GLY A 314 0.54 -5.13 23.21
CA GLY A 314 0.71 -4.86 24.63
C GLY A 314 -0.53 -4.19 25.22
N ASP A 315 -0.56 -4.01 26.54
CA ASP A 315 -1.69 -3.38 27.27
C ASP A 315 -1.89 -1.92 26.86
N ALA A 316 -0.79 -1.22 26.57
CA ALA A 316 -0.83 0.18 26.13
C ALA A 316 -1.08 0.35 24.63
N GLY A 317 -1.07 -0.73 23.87
CA GLY A 317 -1.20 -0.70 22.40
C GLY A 317 -0.17 -1.57 21.69
N LEU A 318 0.15 -1.19 20.46
CA LEU A 318 1.19 -1.83 19.68
C LEU A 318 2.58 -1.38 20.14
N SER A 319 3.55 -2.28 20.11
CA SER A 319 4.96 -1.99 20.37
C SER A 319 5.84 -2.53 19.26
N CYS A 320 6.85 -1.75 18.87
CA CYS A 320 7.84 -2.10 17.88
C CYS A 320 9.24 -1.89 18.47
N ALA A 321 10.02 -2.96 18.59
CA ALA A 321 11.38 -2.87 19.13
C ALA A 321 12.36 -2.16 18.17
N GLY A 322 11.96 -1.94 16.92
CA GLY A 322 12.79 -1.28 15.90
C GLY A 322 13.99 -2.12 15.45
N VAL A 323 13.94 -3.43 15.67
CA VAL A 323 14.92 -4.39 15.12
C VAL A 323 14.34 -4.95 13.82
N GLU A 324 15.05 -4.73 12.71
CA GLU A 324 14.62 -5.20 11.40
C GLU A 324 14.59 -6.73 11.37
N TRP A 325 13.51 -7.28 10.86
CA TRP A 325 13.32 -8.70 10.70
C TRP A 325 14.00 -9.22 9.41
N HIS A 326 14.63 -10.36 9.53
CA HIS A 326 15.13 -11.16 8.42
C HIS A 326 14.72 -12.62 8.63
N ALA A 327 14.45 -13.34 7.54
CA ALA A 327 14.17 -14.76 7.62
C ALA A 327 15.41 -15.54 8.09
N GLU A 328 15.20 -16.53 8.93
CA GLU A 328 16.25 -17.46 9.29
C GLU A 328 16.80 -18.18 8.04
N PRO A 329 18.11 -18.54 8.01
CA PRO A 329 18.73 -19.14 6.84
C PRO A 329 18.01 -20.38 6.29
N GLU A 330 17.38 -21.17 7.16
CA GLU A 330 16.62 -22.37 6.77
C GLU A 330 15.33 -22.07 6.01
N GLN A 331 14.75 -20.89 6.23
CA GLN A 331 13.53 -20.43 5.53
C GLN A 331 13.85 -19.82 4.15
N ARG A 332 15.13 -19.72 3.79
CA ARG A 332 15.59 -19.11 2.53
C ARG A 332 15.82 -20.14 1.40
N LYS A 333 15.47 -21.40 1.61
CA LYS A 333 15.65 -22.49 0.64
C LYS A 333 14.53 -22.58 -0.37
#